data_05f98c16aa31dc359a221f17b12e9828
#
_entry.id   05f98c16aa31dc359a221f17b12e9828
#
_cell.length_a   1.000
_cell.length_b   1.000
_cell.length_c   1.000
_cell.angle_alpha   90.00
_cell.angle_beta   90.00
_cell.angle_gamma   90.00
#
_symmetry.space_group_name_H-M   'P 1'
#
loop_
_entity.id
_entity.type
_entity.pdbx_description
1 polymer ?
#
loop_
_entity_poly.entity_id
_entity_poly.type
_entity_poly.pdbx_seq_one_letter_code
_entity_poly.pdbx_strand_id
1 'polypeptide(L)'
;MTQSSCLCGANVITYEGTQELKFKCHCANEGKLTGASPFSLNFITSTDSLKVVKGELKTWGFVVDSGNFMTNHCCGECGSLLYRTSSGFPGKMAVKIGCVDDEEILKTFVPEVEIFTRNRPTWVPAVEGAVQNWTDFGTGEGPAVAVEAN
;
A
#
# COMPACT_ATOMS: atom_id res chain seq x y z
N MET A 1 -13.64 -2.44 14.78
CA MET A 1 -12.92 -1.22 14.38
C MET A 1 -11.42 -1.52 14.43
N THR A 2 -10.70 -1.20 13.37
CA THR A 2 -9.25 -1.42 13.25
C THR A 2 -8.50 -0.12 13.59
N GLN A 3 -7.33 -0.25 14.19
CA GLN A 3 -6.44 0.86 14.52
C GLN A 3 -5.12 0.72 13.78
N SER A 4 -4.59 1.87 13.37
CA SER A 4 -3.21 2.00 12.90
C SER A 4 -2.51 3.14 13.60
N SER A 5 -1.23 2.95 13.90
CA SER A 5 -0.40 3.95 14.55
C SER A 5 0.94 4.13 13.84
N CYS A 6 1.54 5.30 14.03
CA CYS A 6 2.91 5.55 13.57
C CYS A 6 3.93 5.02 14.59
N LEU A 7 5.17 4.85 14.16
CA LEU A 7 6.25 4.29 14.98
C LEU A 7 6.44 5.04 16.31
N CYS A 8 6.39 6.36 16.31
CA CYS A 8 6.59 7.16 17.52
C CYS A 8 5.32 7.30 18.40
N GLY A 9 4.17 6.80 17.95
CA GLY A 9 2.90 6.90 18.65
C GLY A 9 2.27 8.30 18.69
N ALA A 10 2.81 9.26 17.96
CA ALA A 10 2.26 10.62 17.89
C ALA A 10 0.92 10.67 17.12
N ASN A 11 0.72 9.77 16.15
CA ASN A 11 -0.48 9.69 15.35
C ASN A 11 -1.14 8.32 15.44
N VAL A 12 -2.46 8.34 15.63
CA VAL A 12 -3.31 7.14 15.65
C VAL A 12 -4.57 7.40 14.85
N ILE A 13 -4.93 6.46 14.00
CA ILE A 13 -6.18 6.47 13.23
C ILE A 13 -7.01 5.22 13.53
N THR A 14 -8.32 5.34 13.42
CA THR A 14 -9.27 4.22 13.49
C THR A 14 -10.19 4.23 12.28
N TYR A 15 -10.63 3.05 11.85
CA TYR A 15 -11.52 2.86 10.70
C TYR A 15 -12.20 1.49 10.77
N GLU A 16 -13.31 1.30 10.03
CA GLU A 16 -13.88 -0.03 9.82
C GLU A 16 -12.91 -0.87 9.00
N GLY A 17 -12.46 -1.98 9.57
CA GLY A 17 -11.32 -2.73 9.06
C GLY A 17 -11.64 -3.73 7.94
N THR A 18 -12.69 -3.53 7.13
CA THR A 18 -12.95 -4.41 6.00
C THR A 18 -11.82 -4.32 4.99
N GLN A 19 -11.06 -5.40 4.82
CA GLN A 19 -10.00 -5.51 3.83
C GLN A 19 -10.63 -5.91 2.48
N GLU A 20 -11.09 -4.91 1.72
CA GLU A 20 -11.79 -5.12 0.45
C GLU A 20 -10.89 -5.75 -0.61
N LEU A 21 -9.61 -5.41 -0.61
CA LEU A 21 -8.60 -5.94 -1.51
C LEU A 21 -7.21 -5.84 -0.85
N LYS A 22 -6.54 -6.97 -0.72
CA LYS A 22 -5.16 -7.04 -0.20
C LYS A 22 -4.17 -7.10 -1.35
N PHE A 23 -3.21 -6.21 -1.39
CA PHE A 23 -2.28 -6.15 -2.51
C PHE A 23 -0.84 -5.86 -2.11
N LYS A 24 0.07 -6.34 -2.96
CA LYS A 24 1.51 -6.10 -2.91
C LYS A 24 1.88 -5.20 -4.09
N CYS A 25 2.51 -4.07 -3.81
CA CYS A 25 2.89 -3.09 -4.80
C CYS A 25 4.40 -3.05 -5.01
N HIS A 26 4.84 -3.27 -6.24
CA HIS A 26 6.25 -3.21 -6.62
C HIS A 26 6.63 -1.87 -7.28
N CYS A 27 5.78 -0.84 -7.25
CA CYS A 27 6.07 0.42 -7.92
C CYS A 27 7.24 1.17 -7.26
N ALA A 28 8.00 1.90 -8.07
CA ALA A 28 9.15 2.67 -7.61
C ALA A 28 8.76 3.77 -6.59
N ASN A 29 7.57 4.32 -6.72
CA ASN A 29 7.07 5.36 -5.79
C ASN A 29 6.95 4.81 -4.35
N GLU A 30 6.39 3.62 -4.19
CA GLU A 30 6.28 2.96 -2.89
C GLU A 30 7.65 2.67 -2.29
N GLY A 31 8.59 2.21 -3.09
CA GLY A 31 9.96 1.97 -2.64
C GLY A 31 10.64 3.23 -2.10
N LYS A 32 10.46 4.37 -2.78
CA LYS A 32 11.02 5.66 -2.32
C LYS A 32 10.30 6.21 -1.10
N LEU A 33 8.96 6.12 -1.06
CA LEU A 33 8.16 6.65 0.05
C LEU A 33 8.42 5.91 1.36
N THR A 34 8.59 4.61 1.30
CA THR A 34 8.76 3.76 2.49
C THR A 34 10.23 3.48 2.81
N GLY A 35 11.14 3.74 1.87
CA GLY A 35 12.52 3.27 1.96
C GLY A 35 12.66 1.75 1.93
N ALA A 36 11.56 1.04 1.78
CA ALA A 36 11.48 -0.41 1.75
C ALA A 36 11.35 -0.88 0.31
N SER A 37 12.46 -1.12 -0.35
CA SER A 37 12.48 -1.90 -1.58
C SER A 37 12.54 -3.37 -1.18
N PRO A 38 11.86 -4.26 -1.90
CA PRO A 38 11.35 -4.09 -3.25
C PRO A 38 9.84 -3.85 -3.35
N PHE A 39 9.08 -3.87 -2.25
CA PHE A 39 7.62 -3.78 -2.32
C PHE A 39 7.00 -3.19 -1.05
N SER A 40 5.75 -2.78 -1.14
CA SER A 40 4.89 -2.48 0.01
C SER A 40 3.69 -3.42 0.06
N LEU A 41 3.15 -3.61 1.26
CA LEU A 41 1.94 -4.40 1.52
C LEU A 41 0.83 -3.47 1.98
N ASN A 42 -0.34 -3.62 1.37
CA ASN A 42 -1.45 -2.71 1.56
C ASN A 42 -2.79 -3.44 1.46
N PHE A 43 -3.83 -2.87 2.04
CA PHE A 43 -5.20 -3.22 1.71
C PHE A 43 -6.06 -1.99 1.45
N ILE A 44 -7.07 -2.15 0.61
CA ILE A 44 -8.07 -1.12 0.34
C ILE A 44 -9.20 -1.22 1.36
N THR A 45 -9.64 -0.08 1.88
CA THR A 45 -10.83 0.04 2.72
C THR A 45 -11.52 1.39 2.50
N SER A 46 -12.76 1.54 2.97
CA SER A 46 -13.50 2.82 2.90
C SER A 46 -12.92 3.87 3.84
N THR A 47 -13.03 5.13 3.44
CA THR A 47 -12.72 6.28 4.30
C THR A 47 -13.91 6.76 5.13
N ASP A 48 -15.11 6.19 4.97
CA ASP A 48 -16.34 6.70 5.60
C ASP A 48 -16.28 6.73 7.13
N SER A 49 -15.60 5.76 7.73
CA SER A 49 -15.45 5.64 9.19
C SER A 49 -14.09 6.11 9.71
N LEU A 50 -13.23 6.62 8.82
CA LEU A 50 -11.88 7.05 9.18
C LEU A 50 -11.91 8.21 10.19
N LYS A 51 -11.19 8.05 11.30
CA LYS A 51 -10.99 9.08 12.31
C LYS A 51 -9.52 9.17 12.68
N VAL A 52 -9.00 10.38 12.75
CA VAL A 52 -7.72 10.66 13.42
C VAL A 52 -8.04 10.84 14.89
N VAL A 53 -7.68 9.85 15.72
CA VAL A 53 -8.00 9.85 17.16
C VAL A 53 -6.88 10.42 18.00
N LYS A 54 -5.69 10.55 17.42
CA LYS A 54 -4.54 11.20 18.06
C LYS A 54 -3.66 11.87 17.02
N GLY A 55 -3.19 13.07 17.34
CA GLY A 55 -2.24 13.84 16.54
C GLY A 55 -2.85 14.46 15.28
N GLU A 56 -1.98 14.95 14.42
CA GLU A 56 -2.31 15.52 13.12
C GLU A 56 -1.38 14.93 12.06
N LEU A 57 -1.96 14.38 10.99
CA LEU A 57 -1.19 13.79 9.90
C LEU A 57 -0.70 14.88 8.95
N LYS A 58 0.56 14.79 8.57
CA LYS A 58 1.12 15.57 7.47
C LYS A 58 0.74 14.92 6.15
N THR A 59 0.27 15.74 5.20
CA THR A 59 -0.06 15.26 3.86
C THR A 59 0.91 15.80 2.82
N TRP A 60 1.17 14.98 1.82
CA TRP A 60 1.91 15.34 0.63
C TRP A 60 1.37 14.55 -0.56
N GLY A 61 1.25 15.20 -1.71
CA GLY A 61 0.66 14.58 -2.87
C GLY A 61 1.38 14.91 -4.17
N PHE A 62 1.11 14.10 -5.20
CA PHE A 62 1.66 14.26 -6.54
C PHE A 62 0.80 13.54 -7.59
N VAL A 63 0.96 13.93 -8.85
CA VAL A 63 0.31 13.25 -9.98
C VAL A 63 1.13 12.02 -10.35
N VAL A 64 0.48 10.85 -10.42
CA VAL A 64 1.09 9.60 -10.89
C VAL A 64 0.89 9.41 -12.39
N ASP A 65 1.57 8.42 -12.98
CA ASP A 65 1.56 8.17 -14.43
C ASP A 65 0.16 7.98 -15.02
N SER A 66 -0.81 7.47 -14.24
CA SER A 66 -2.20 7.35 -14.66
C SER A 66 -2.95 8.70 -14.79
N GLY A 67 -2.32 9.81 -14.38
CA GLY A 67 -2.94 11.12 -14.30
C GLY A 67 -3.73 11.37 -12.99
N ASN A 68 -3.85 10.38 -12.13
CA ASN A 68 -4.49 10.54 -10.83
C ASN A 68 -3.56 11.26 -9.83
N PHE A 69 -4.18 11.99 -8.91
CA PHE A 69 -3.49 12.62 -7.81
C PHE A 69 -3.46 11.67 -6.60
N MET A 70 -2.26 11.34 -6.14
CA MET A 70 -2.05 10.51 -4.96
C MET A 70 -1.69 11.39 -3.76
N THR A 71 -2.36 11.19 -2.64
CA THR A 71 -2.05 11.86 -1.38
C THR A 71 -1.51 10.86 -0.36
N ASN A 72 -0.36 11.17 0.21
CA ASN A 72 0.26 10.40 1.29
C ASN A 72 -0.10 11.04 2.62
N HIS A 73 -0.50 10.23 3.59
CA HIS A 73 -0.88 10.64 4.93
C HIS A 73 0.13 10.05 5.92
N CYS A 74 1.02 10.91 6.41
CA CYS A 74 2.21 10.53 7.17
C CYS A 74 2.20 11.16 8.56
N CYS A 75 2.94 10.54 9.48
CA CYS A 75 3.30 11.20 10.73
C CYS A 75 4.31 12.32 10.46
N GLY A 76 4.03 13.53 10.95
CA GLY A 76 4.92 14.68 10.80
C GLY A 76 6.21 14.56 11.64
N GLU A 77 6.20 13.73 12.69
CA GLU A 77 7.34 13.54 13.60
C GLU A 77 8.30 12.46 13.12
N CYS A 78 7.80 11.23 12.89
CA CYS A 78 8.66 10.09 12.55
C CYS A 78 8.60 9.67 11.08
N GLY A 79 7.72 10.29 10.27
CA GLY A 79 7.63 10.02 8.84
C GLY A 79 6.89 8.72 8.47
N SER A 80 6.36 7.96 9.43
CA SER A 80 5.58 6.74 9.11
C SER A 80 4.44 7.06 8.16
N LEU A 81 4.38 6.38 7.03
CA LEU A 81 3.29 6.48 6.06
C LEU A 81 2.16 5.54 6.49
N LEU A 82 1.03 6.10 6.94
CA LEU A 82 -0.09 5.30 7.46
C LEU A 82 -1.02 4.81 6.34
N TYR A 83 -1.40 5.71 5.44
CA TYR A 83 -2.25 5.36 4.30
C TYR A 83 -2.09 6.35 3.14
N ARG A 84 -2.64 5.97 2.00
CA ARG A 84 -2.69 6.80 0.78
C ARG A 84 -4.11 6.86 0.25
N THR A 85 -4.45 8.00 -0.36
CA THR A 85 -5.70 8.17 -1.11
C THR A 85 -5.39 8.54 -2.56
N SER A 86 -6.31 8.25 -3.46
CA SER A 86 -6.18 8.56 -4.89
C SER A 86 -7.44 9.22 -5.42
N SER A 87 -7.28 10.21 -6.29
CA SER A 87 -8.42 10.81 -7.01
C SER A 87 -9.14 9.82 -7.93
N GLY A 88 -8.47 8.74 -8.34
CA GLY A 88 -9.06 7.66 -9.13
C GLY A 88 -9.94 6.70 -8.34
N PHE A 89 -9.86 6.73 -7.00
CA PHE A 89 -10.63 5.86 -6.10
C PHE A 89 -11.25 6.67 -4.96
N PRO A 90 -12.21 7.57 -5.27
CA PRO A 90 -12.83 8.41 -4.24
C PRO A 90 -13.52 7.56 -3.15
N GLY A 91 -13.42 7.98 -1.90
CA GLY A 91 -13.98 7.26 -0.76
C GLY A 91 -13.20 6.03 -0.32
N LYS A 92 -12.02 5.77 -0.91
CA LYS A 92 -11.15 4.64 -0.58
C LYS A 92 -9.77 5.10 -0.14
N MET A 93 -9.14 4.29 0.71
CA MET A 93 -7.75 4.46 1.10
C MET A 93 -7.00 3.14 1.04
N ALA A 94 -5.71 3.22 0.71
CA ALA A 94 -4.76 2.12 0.79
C ALA A 94 -3.99 2.22 2.11
N VAL A 95 -4.35 1.37 3.07
CA VAL A 95 -3.70 1.32 4.38
C VAL A 95 -2.40 0.55 4.28
N LYS A 96 -1.34 1.08 4.88
CA LYS A 96 -0.04 0.40 5.00
C LYS A 96 -0.12 -0.66 6.09
N ILE A 97 0.06 -1.92 5.71
CA ILE A 97 -0.10 -3.05 6.63
C ILE A 97 0.82 -2.95 7.84
N GLY A 98 2.05 -2.47 7.65
CA GLY A 98 3.03 -2.33 8.73
C GLY A 98 2.66 -1.31 9.82
N CYS A 99 1.65 -0.46 9.58
CA CYS A 99 1.14 0.49 10.58
C CYS A 99 -0.09 -0.02 11.33
N VAL A 100 -0.65 -1.17 10.96
CA VAL A 100 -1.81 -1.78 11.64
C VAL A 100 -1.37 -2.33 12.99
N ASP A 101 -2.14 -2.01 14.05
CA ASP A 101 -1.80 -2.42 15.42
C ASP A 101 -2.30 -3.84 15.77
N ASP A 102 -3.13 -4.43 14.92
CA ASP A 102 -3.69 -5.76 15.12
C ASP A 102 -2.70 -6.85 14.64
N GLU A 103 -2.11 -7.56 15.59
CA GLU A 103 -1.13 -8.61 15.31
C GLU A 103 -1.71 -9.78 14.49
N GLU A 104 -2.99 -10.11 14.65
CA GLU A 104 -3.62 -11.18 13.88
C GLU A 104 -3.71 -10.80 12.41
N ILE A 105 -4.09 -9.56 12.12
CA ILE A 105 -4.07 -9.04 10.74
C ILE A 105 -2.66 -9.12 10.16
N LEU A 106 -1.64 -8.70 10.91
CA LEU A 106 -0.25 -8.75 10.45
C LEU A 106 0.24 -10.16 10.14
N LYS A 107 -0.11 -11.13 10.99
CA LYS A 107 0.32 -12.52 10.86
C LYS A 107 -0.40 -13.30 9.75
N THR A 108 -1.66 -12.94 9.47
CA THR A 108 -2.50 -13.67 8.51
C THR A 108 -2.63 -12.96 7.15
N PHE A 109 -2.00 -11.80 6.99
CA PHE A 109 -2.08 -11.03 5.76
C PHE A 109 -1.43 -11.77 4.59
N VAL A 110 -2.24 -12.07 3.58
CA VAL A 110 -1.77 -12.63 2.31
C VAL A 110 -2.29 -11.77 1.17
N PRO A 111 -1.43 -11.20 0.32
CA PRO A 111 -1.87 -10.44 -0.84
C PRO A 111 -2.68 -11.30 -1.81
N GLU A 112 -3.76 -10.75 -2.34
CA GLU A 112 -4.62 -11.36 -3.36
C GLU A 112 -4.22 -10.91 -4.77
N VAL A 113 -3.52 -9.77 -4.84
CA VAL A 113 -3.07 -9.15 -6.09
C VAL A 113 -1.67 -8.59 -5.90
N GLU A 114 -0.84 -8.72 -6.93
CA GLU A 114 0.42 -8.00 -7.05
C GLU A 114 0.34 -7.02 -8.23
N ILE A 115 0.72 -5.77 -8.01
CA ILE A 115 0.73 -4.72 -9.04
C ILE A 115 2.15 -4.22 -9.30
N PHE A 116 2.37 -3.68 -10.51
CA PHE A 116 3.68 -3.23 -10.99
C PHE A 116 4.74 -4.34 -10.95
N THR A 117 4.33 -5.56 -11.29
CA THR A 117 5.23 -6.73 -11.28
C THR A 117 6.39 -6.59 -12.25
N ARG A 118 6.32 -5.67 -13.23
CA ARG A 118 7.45 -5.27 -14.09
C ARG A 118 8.68 -4.80 -13.30
N ASN A 119 8.47 -4.31 -12.07
CA ASN A 119 9.55 -3.83 -11.20
C ASN A 119 9.95 -4.86 -10.12
N ARG A 120 9.35 -6.06 -10.13
CA ARG A 120 9.71 -7.11 -9.18
C ARG A 120 11.17 -7.51 -9.35
N PRO A 121 12.00 -7.44 -8.28
CA PRO A 121 13.35 -7.99 -8.36
C PRO A 121 13.32 -9.50 -8.60
N THR A 122 14.32 -10.00 -9.32
CA THR A 122 14.41 -11.42 -9.73
C THR A 122 14.45 -12.40 -8.55
N TRP A 123 14.91 -11.96 -7.40
CA TRP A 123 15.00 -12.78 -6.18
C TRP A 123 13.70 -12.79 -5.36
N VAL A 124 12.70 -11.99 -5.73
CA VAL A 124 11.40 -11.96 -5.04
C VAL A 124 10.40 -12.83 -5.80
N PRO A 125 9.97 -13.97 -5.25
CA PRO A 125 8.99 -14.81 -5.91
C PRO A 125 7.59 -14.15 -5.91
N ALA A 126 6.77 -14.51 -6.89
CA ALA A 126 5.36 -14.18 -6.88
C ALA A 126 4.65 -14.84 -5.68
N VAL A 127 3.66 -14.18 -5.12
CA VAL A 127 2.77 -14.77 -4.12
C VAL A 127 1.88 -15.80 -4.82
N GLU A 128 1.92 -17.05 -4.34
CA GLU A 128 1.12 -18.13 -4.90
C GLU A 128 -0.38 -17.80 -4.82
N GLY A 129 -1.09 -17.95 -5.92
CA GLY A 129 -2.52 -17.66 -6.03
C GLY A 129 -2.88 -16.19 -6.19
N ALA A 130 -1.94 -15.25 -6.06
CA ALA A 130 -2.20 -13.83 -6.26
C ALA A 130 -2.26 -13.48 -7.75
N VAL A 131 -3.25 -12.66 -8.12
CA VAL A 131 -3.35 -12.10 -9.48
C VAL A 131 -2.12 -11.24 -9.77
N GLN A 132 -1.49 -11.45 -10.92
CA GLN A 132 -0.29 -10.73 -11.32
C GLN A 132 -0.66 -9.63 -12.33
N ASN A 133 -0.36 -8.38 -12.00
CA ASN A 133 -0.60 -7.24 -12.88
C ASN A 133 0.75 -6.58 -13.23
N TRP A 134 1.01 -6.44 -14.52
CA TRP A 134 2.26 -5.89 -15.05
C TRP A 134 2.50 -4.44 -14.62
N THR A 135 1.43 -3.65 -14.63
CA THR A 135 1.42 -2.28 -14.11
C THR A 135 0.34 -2.14 -13.04
N ASP A 136 -0.66 -1.30 -13.22
CA ASP A 136 -1.73 -1.05 -12.27
C ASP A 136 -2.77 -2.19 -12.24
N PHE A 137 -3.76 -2.08 -11.37
CA PHE A 137 -4.87 -3.03 -11.28
C PHE A 137 -5.52 -3.28 -12.64
N GLY A 138 -5.82 -4.55 -12.94
CA GLY A 138 -6.50 -4.96 -14.15
C GLY A 138 -5.65 -4.99 -15.41
N THR A 139 -4.35 -4.79 -15.32
CA THR A 139 -3.46 -4.80 -16.51
C THR A 139 -3.02 -6.20 -16.95
N GLY A 140 -3.26 -7.22 -16.11
CA GLY A 140 -2.85 -8.60 -16.37
C GLY A 140 -1.33 -8.80 -16.38
N GLU A 141 -0.91 -10.04 -16.67
CA GLU A 141 0.50 -10.39 -16.77
C GLU A 141 1.16 -9.74 -17.99
N GLY A 142 2.35 -9.18 -17.79
CA GLY A 142 3.15 -8.63 -18.89
C GLY A 142 3.85 -9.71 -19.71
N PRO A 143 4.64 -9.27 -20.71
CA PRO A 143 5.44 -10.19 -21.51
C PRO A 143 6.37 -10.99 -20.60
N ALA A 144 6.57 -12.27 -20.94
CA ALA A 144 7.55 -13.10 -20.26
C ALA A 144 8.92 -12.41 -20.35
N VAL A 145 9.53 -12.17 -19.19
CA VAL A 145 10.92 -11.71 -19.15
C VAL A 145 11.75 -12.87 -19.67
N ALA A 146 12.39 -12.70 -20.82
CA ALA A 146 13.38 -13.65 -21.28
C ALA A 146 14.49 -13.69 -20.22
N VAL A 147 14.56 -14.80 -19.49
CA VAL A 147 15.72 -15.08 -18.65
C VAL A 147 16.84 -15.39 -19.64
N GLU A 148 17.69 -14.40 -19.90
CA GLU A 148 18.95 -14.70 -20.59
C GLU A 148 19.73 -15.62 -19.65
N ALA A 149 19.82 -16.87 -20.06
CA ALA A 149 20.67 -17.84 -19.41
C ALA A 149 22.13 -17.41 -19.63
N ASN A 150 22.74 -16.89 -18.60
CA ASN A 150 24.18 -16.73 -18.53
C ASN A 150 24.86 -18.07 -18.28
#